data_c83a503e0d76cd8dc1bc4d83bd593428
#
_entry.id   c83a503e0d76cd8dc1bc4d83bd593428
#
_cell.length_a   1.000
_cell.length_b   1.000
_cell.length_c   1.000
_cell.angle_alpha   90.00
_cell.angle_beta   90.00
_cell.angle_gamma   90.00
#
_symmetry.space_group_name_H-M   'P 1'
#
loop_
_entity.id
_entity.type
_entity.pdbx_description
1 polymer ?
#
loop_
_entity_poly.entity_id
_entity_poly.type
_entity_poly.pdbx_seq_one_letter_code
_entity_poly.pdbx_strand_id
1 'polypeptide(L)'
;MSNLIALFSFLATIVVAAIFLLLPSHLWAQELDRSYGLKELKPGYYVYLHGDDKPGVSSTFNNGVIVTNEGVLVIDTQGTEAIAGKVREAISRVTAQPIRFLISTTPHTPFTGGNAVYADAFKIGHENYRTSLLKLLQKESAEGKRKKLPDQTFNERLTLYLGGKEIQIIYLGKAHSQADTMVFVPEDRIAYLGETFYNDEFPYISEGYSYDWLRAIEAAEALKADIFVPGHGFLPKNLKDTRAGLRGHWQILKDVRDAVQKQVARGAAEDEAVKAVELPQYKKFKGYERALEIAVRRIHRELTAKQP
;
A
#
# COMPACT_ATOMS: atom_id res chain seq x y z
N MET A 1 -11.83 48.91 -28.49
CA MET A 1 -11.03 47.67 -28.64
C MET A 1 -10.71 46.99 -27.31
N SER A 2 -10.96 47.60 -26.13
CA SER A 2 -10.63 47.05 -24.80
C SER A 2 -11.67 46.08 -24.22
N ASN A 3 -12.91 46.04 -24.72
CA ASN A 3 -13.97 45.21 -24.17
C ASN A 3 -14.08 43.77 -24.79
N LEU A 4 -13.40 43.53 -25.92
CA LEU A 4 -13.42 42.19 -26.56
C LEU A 4 -12.38 41.26 -25.94
N ILE A 5 -11.28 41.79 -25.42
CA ILE A 5 -10.20 40.94 -24.81
C ILE A 5 -10.62 40.40 -23.45
N ALA A 6 -11.41 41.17 -22.66
CA ALA A 6 -11.91 40.72 -21.37
C ALA A 6 -12.95 39.55 -21.47
N LEU A 7 -13.74 39.54 -22.56
CA LEU A 7 -14.73 38.48 -22.78
C LEU A 7 -14.10 37.14 -23.17
N PHE A 8 -13.00 37.16 -23.93
CA PHE A 8 -12.28 35.93 -24.31
C PHE A 8 -11.53 35.30 -23.14
N SER A 9 -10.99 36.10 -22.22
CA SER A 9 -10.31 35.59 -21.02
C SER A 9 -11.27 34.93 -20.04
N PHE A 10 -12.51 35.44 -19.93
CA PHE A 10 -13.53 34.86 -19.03
C PHE A 10 -14.12 33.54 -19.58
N LEU A 11 -14.29 33.42 -20.88
CA LEU A 11 -14.76 32.20 -21.54
C LEU A 11 -13.68 31.09 -21.50
N ALA A 12 -12.39 31.41 -21.64
CA ALA A 12 -11.32 30.44 -21.53
C ALA A 12 -11.19 29.84 -20.13
N THR A 13 -11.41 30.66 -19.07
CA THR A 13 -11.34 30.22 -17.68
C THR A 13 -12.52 29.30 -17.30
N ILE A 14 -13.72 29.54 -17.86
CA ILE A 14 -14.91 28.70 -17.63
C ILE A 14 -14.79 27.36 -18.37
N VAL A 15 -14.21 27.32 -19.56
CA VAL A 15 -14.03 26.08 -20.34
C VAL A 15 -12.98 25.18 -19.68
N VAL A 16 -11.90 25.72 -19.10
CA VAL A 16 -10.90 24.93 -18.37
C VAL A 16 -11.48 24.38 -17.04
N ALA A 17 -12.30 25.15 -16.33
CA ALA A 17 -12.98 24.67 -15.12
C ALA A 17 -14.05 23.61 -15.42
N ALA A 18 -14.75 23.70 -16.55
CA ALA A 18 -15.76 22.72 -16.96
C ALA A 18 -15.14 21.39 -17.46
N ILE A 19 -13.95 21.40 -18.01
CA ILE A 19 -13.24 20.18 -18.46
C ILE A 19 -12.77 19.35 -17.26
N PHE A 20 -12.47 19.97 -16.10
CA PHE A 20 -12.13 19.23 -14.86
C PHE A 20 -13.34 18.62 -14.16
N LEU A 21 -14.59 19.04 -14.47
CA LEU A 21 -15.82 18.52 -13.90
C LEU A 21 -16.45 17.36 -14.69
N LEU A 22 -15.88 17.00 -15.85
CA LEU A 22 -16.38 15.94 -16.73
C LEU A 22 -15.35 14.81 -16.94
N LEU A 23 -14.45 14.58 -15.98
CA LEU A 23 -13.74 13.31 -15.96
C LEU A 23 -14.77 12.23 -15.60
N PRO A 24 -15.08 11.33 -16.53
CA PRO A 24 -16.14 10.36 -16.32
C PRO A 24 -15.75 9.44 -15.17
N SER A 25 -16.75 9.08 -14.36
CA SER A 25 -16.71 8.03 -13.33
C SER A 25 -16.24 6.65 -13.83
N HIS A 26 -15.83 6.54 -15.09
CA HIS A 26 -15.31 5.35 -15.73
C HIS A 26 -13.83 5.06 -15.49
N LEU A 27 -13.08 5.96 -14.82
CA LEU A 27 -11.66 5.74 -14.49
C LEU A 27 -11.39 4.57 -13.53
N TRP A 28 -12.44 3.94 -13.00
CA TRP A 28 -12.36 2.91 -11.98
C TRP A 28 -12.73 1.49 -12.44
N ALA A 29 -13.16 1.33 -13.67
CA ALA A 29 -13.53 0.02 -14.22
C ALA A 29 -12.29 -0.70 -14.75
N GLN A 30 -11.35 -1.05 -13.86
CA GLN A 30 -10.27 -1.97 -14.21
C GLN A 30 -10.83 -3.38 -14.33
N GLU A 31 -10.51 -4.09 -15.39
CA GLU A 31 -10.75 -5.51 -15.46
C GLU A 31 -9.71 -6.23 -14.59
N LEU A 32 -10.15 -6.79 -13.45
CA LEU A 32 -9.28 -7.36 -12.43
C LEU A 32 -9.10 -8.86 -12.64
N ASP A 33 -7.88 -9.34 -12.40
CA ASP A 33 -7.60 -10.76 -12.20
C ASP A 33 -7.81 -11.11 -10.71
N ARG A 34 -8.94 -11.73 -10.40
CA ARG A 34 -9.34 -12.11 -9.03
C ARG A 34 -8.87 -13.50 -8.61
N SER A 35 -7.98 -14.15 -9.36
CA SER A 35 -7.43 -15.45 -8.94
C SER A 35 -6.33 -15.27 -7.87
N TYR A 36 -6.25 -16.24 -6.95
CA TYR A 36 -5.20 -16.30 -5.92
C TYR A 36 -4.00 -17.11 -6.38
N GLY A 37 -2.90 -17.01 -5.63
CA GLY A 37 -1.66 -17.74 -5.86
C GLY A 37 -0.55 -16.88 -6.44
N LEU A 38 0.52 -17.52 -6.88
CA LEU A 38 1.69 -16.86 -7.46
C LEU A 38 1.42 -16.52 -8.92
N LYS A 39 1.61 -15.25 -9.27
CA LYS A 39 1.43 -14.73 -10.63
C LYS A 39 2.68 -14.02 -11.10
N GLU A 40 3.09 -14.30 -12.32
CA GLU A 40 4.15 -13.56 -12.99
C GLU A 40 3.63 -12.24 -13.55
N LEU A 41 4.32 -11.15 -13.21
CA LEU A 41 4.03 -9.79 -13.69
C LEU A 41 4.90 -9.42 -14.90
N LYS A 42 6.15 -9.82 -14.84
CA LYS A 42 7.21 -9.72 -15.85
C LYS A 42 8.18 -10.86 -15.61
N PRO A 43 9.03 -11.24 -16.57
CA PRO A 43 10.06 -12.25 -16.35
C PRO A 43 10.89 -11.99 -15.09
N GLY A 44 10.79 -12.90 -14.11
CA GLY A 44 11.47 -12.80 -12.82
C GLY A 44 10.77 -11.95 -11.75
N TYR A 45 9.62 -11.33 -12.03
CA TYR A 45 8.85 -10.53 -11.07
C TYR A 45 7.48 -11.14 -10.84
N TYR A 46 7.19 -11.46 -9.59
CA TYR A 46 5.95 -12.15 -9.22
C TYR A 46 5.25 -11.43 -8.07
N VAL A 47 3.96 -11.69 -7.95
CA VAL A 47 3.15 -11.40 -6.77
C VAL A 47 2.41 -12.67 -6.36
N TYR A 48 2.34 -12.93 -5.05
CA TYR A 48 1.48 -13.96 -4.49
C TYR A 48 0.28 -13.29 -3.85
N LEU A 49 -0.91 -13.58 -4.36
CA LEU A 49 -2.17 -13.07 -3.81
C LEU A 49 -2.81 -14.12 -2.92
N HIS A 50 -3.21 -13.70 -1.73
CA HIS A 50 -4.00 -14.49 -0.81
C HIS A 50 -5.12 -13.63 -0.23
N GLY A 51 -6.31 -14.18 -0.08
CA GLY A 51 -7.46 -13.51 0.50
C GLY A 51 -8.00 -14.26 1.71
N ASP A 52 -8.56 -13.53 2.66
CA ASP A 52 -9.38 -14.07 3.72
C ASP A 52 -10.86 -13.93 3.30
N ASP A 53 -11.51 -15.05 2.97
CA ASP A 53 -12.90 -15.07 2.54
C ASP A 53 -13.90 -15.03 3.71
N LYS A 54 -13.45 -14.72 4.92
CA LYS A 54 -14.34 -14.62 6.08
C LYS A 54 -15.37 -13.50 5.90
N PRO A 55 -16.64 -13.75 6.28
CA PRO A 55 -17.68 -12.73 6.23
C PRO A 55 -17.26 -11.47 7.01
N GLY A 56 -17.29 -10.29 6.36
CA GLY A 56 -17.00 -9.00 6.99
C GLY A 56 -15.53 -8.60 7.08
N VAL A 57 -14.60 -9.47 6.67
CA VAL A 57 -13.20 -9.14 6.48
C VAL A 57 -12.85 -9.48 5.03
N SER A 58 -12.69 -8.47 4.21
CA SER A 58 -12.24 -8.66 2.85
C SER A 58 -10.97 -7.86 2.67
N SER A 59 -9.86 -8.53 2.89
CA SER A 59 -8.58 -8.00 2.46
C SER A 59 -7.85 -9.12 1.76
N THR A 60 -7.34 -8.82 0.59
CA THR A 60 -6.27 -9.62 0.00
C THR A 60 -4.97 -9.16 0.62
N PHE A 61 -4.02 -10.08 0.74
CA PHE A 61 -2.67 -9.80 1.20
C PHE A 61 -1.70 -10.23 0.11
N ASN A 62 -0.88 -9.31 -0.35
CA ASN A 62 -0.03 -9.52 -1.50
C ASN A 62 1.44 -9.51 -1.09
N ASN A 63 2.17 -10.56 -1.51
CA ASN A 63 3.63 -10.64 -1.36
C ASN A 63 4.30 -10.42 -2.69
N GLY A 64 5.39 -9.65 -2.69
CA GLY A 64 6.25 -9.56 -3.85
C GLY A 64 7.31 -10.66 -3.88
N VAL A 65 7.71 -11.09 -5.08
CA VAL A 65 8.84 -11.99 -5.27
C VAL A 65 9.65 -11.54 -6.48
N ILE A 66 10.96 -11.39 -6.28
CA ILE A 66 11.92 -11.07 -7.34
C ILE A 66 12.90 -12.23 -7.45
N VAL A 67 12.89 -12.89 -8.60
CA VAL A 67 13.76 -14.01 -8.92
C VAL A 67 14.90 -13.52 -9.81
N THR A 68 16.13 -13.82 -9.42
CA THR A 68 17.35 -13.53 -10.18
C THR A 68 18.20 -14.78 -10.32
N ASN A 69 19.26 -14.72 -11.12
CA ASN A 69 20.23 -15.82 -11.26
C ASN A 69 21.14 -16.00 -10.02
N GLU A 70 21.12 -15.07 -9.06
CA GLU A 70 21.93 -15.12 -7.84
C GLU A 70 21.11 -15.41 -6.59
N GLY A 71 19.77 -15.48 -6.69
CA GLY A 71 18.87 -15.76 -5.58
C GLY A 71 17.53 -15.08 -5.72
N VAL A 72 16.70 -15.30 -4.72
CA VAL A 72 15.33 -14.76 -4.61
C VAL A 72 15.28 -13.70 -3.51
N LEU A 73 14.57 -12.59 -3.78
CA LEU A 73 14.17 -11.60 -2.80
C LEU A 73 12.65 -11.72 -2.63
N VAL A 74 12.20 -11.88 -1.39
CA VAL A 74 10.79 -11.91 -1.01
C VAL A 74 10.43 -10.58 -0.34
N ILE A 75 9.26 -10.04 -0.66
CA ILE A 75 8.72 -8.81 -0.09
C ILE A 75 7.46 -9.20 0.68
N ASP A 76 7.51 -9.05 2.01
CA ASP A 76 6.49 -9.45 2.98
C ASP A 76 6.22 -10.98 3.04
N THR A 77 5.50 -11.46 4.07
CA THR A 77 5.44 -12.92 4.34
C THR A 77 4.07 -13.51 4.53
N GLN A 78 2.99 -12.74 4.44
CA GLN A 78 1.65 -13.18 4.84
C GLN A 78 1.45 -13.28 6.36
N GLY A 79 0.18 -13.44 6.76
CA GLY A 79 -0.26 -13.34 8.15
C GLY A 79 0.02 -14.55 9.04
N THR A 80 0.39 -15.70 8.45
CA THR A 80 0.68 -16.93 9.20
C THR A 80 1.81 -17.74 8.58
N GLU A 81 2.50 -18.53 9.40
CA GLU A 81 3.56 -19.43 8.94
C GLU A 81 3.02 -20.46 7.94
N ALA A 82 1.78 -20.92 8.11
CA ALA A 82 1.16 -21.88 7.21
C ALA A 82 0.98 -21.31 5.78
N ILE A 83 0.54 -20.04 5.68
CA ILE A 83 0.38 -19.39 4.36
C ILE A 83 1.75 -19.01 3.79
N ALA A 84 2.67 -18.51 4.61
CA ALA A 84 4.04 -18.23 4.21
C ALA A 84 4.76 -19.48 3.66
N GLY A 85 4.49 -20.65 4.23
CA GLY A 85 4.96 -21.96 3.71
C GLY A 85 4.44 -22.24 2.30
N LYS A 86 3.16 -21.95 2.02
CA LYS A 86 2.59 -22.09 0.67
C LYS A 86 3.23 -21.12 -0.34
N VAL A 87 3.55 -19.90 0.09
CA VAL A 87 4.29 -18.92 -0.75
C VAL A 87 5.66 -19.49 -1.10
N ARG A 88 6.38 -20.00 -0.11
CA ARG A 88 7.71 -20.59 -0.30
C ARG A 88 7.67 -21.82 -1.24
N GLU A 89 6.66 -22.67 -1.09
CA GLU A 89 6.40 -23.80 -1.99
C GLU A 89 6.09 -23.31 -3.42
N ALA A 90 5.28 -22.26 -3.58
CA ALA A 90 5.00 -21.69 -4.89
C ALA A 90 6.26 -21.11 -5.56
N ILE A 91 7.14 -20.47 -4.80
CA ILE A 91 8.44 -19.99 -5.29
C ILE A 91 9.31 -21.14 -5.77
N SER A 92 9.38 -22.25 -5.02
CA SER A 92 10.21 -23.42 -5.40
C SER A 92 9.78 -24.10 -6.70
N ARG A 93 8.52 -23.88 -7.15
CA ARG A 93 8.04 -24.38 -8.45
C ARG A 93 8.51 -23.55 -9.64
N VAL A 94 8.92 -22.32 -9.43
CA VAL A 94 9.35 -21.40 -10.51
C VAL A 94 10.87 -21.21 -10.56
N THR A 95 11.58 -21.52 -9.45
CA THR A 95 13.03 -21.41 -9.41
C THR A 95 13.67 -22.34 -8.37
N ALA A 96 14.86 -22.82 -8.66
CA ALA A 96 15.72 -23.55 -7.70
C ALA A 96 16.65 -22.61 -6.90
N GLN A 97 16.62 -21.31 -7.16
CA GLN A 97 17.47 -20.35 -6.47
C GLN A 97 17.07 -20.22 -4.99
N PRO A 98 18.05 -20.07 -4.07
CA PRO A 98 17.77 -19.87 -2.65
C PRO A 98 17.11 -18.50 -2.40
N ILE A 99 16.23 -18.44 -1.41
CA ILE A 99 15.69 -17.17 -0.90
C ILE A 99 16.79 -16.51 -0.07
N ARG A 100 17.36 -15.43 -0.58
CA ARG A 100 18.48 -14.71 0.06
C ARG A 100 18.04 -13.55 0.93
N PHE A 101 16.97 -12.85 0.53
CA PHE A 101 16.52 -11.66 1.21
C PHE A 101 15.01 -11.72 1.49
N LEU A 102 14.64 -11.23 2.67
CA LEU A 102 13.28 -10.89 3.03
C LEU A 102 13.22 -9.39 3.33
N ILE A 103 12.43 -8.65 2.58
CA ILE A 103 12.14 -7.23 2.83
C ILE A 103 10.77 -7.13 3.48
N SER A 104 10.68 -6.49 4.64
CA SER A 104 9.41 -6.21 5.28
C SER A 104 9.01 -4.76 5.06
N THR A 105 7.84 -4.54 4.45
CA THR A 105 7.36 -3.20 4.08
C THR A 105 6.56 -2.52 5.19
N THR A 106 5.94 -3.30 6.10
CA THR A 106 5.06 -2.82 7.16
C THR A 106 5.18 -3.72 8.40
N PRO A 107 4.91 -3.22 9.63
CA PRO A 107 4.97 -4.03 10.85
C PRO A 107 3.71 -4.88 11.09
N HIS A 108 2.66 -4.72 10.30
CA HIS A 108 1.37 -5.34 10.57
C HIS A 108 1.40 -6.86 10.36
N THR A 109 0.72 -7.57 11.26
CA THR A 109 0.71 -9.04 11.29
C THR A 109 0.33 -9.69 9.95
N PRO A 110 -0.62 -9.18 9.15
CA PRO A 110 -0.94 -9.76 7.85
C PRO A 110 0.25 -9.86 6.88
N PHE A 111 1.31 -9.09 7.10
CA PHE A 111 2.52 -9.04 6.28
C PHE A 111 3.76 -9.61 6.96
N THR A 112 3.71 -9.84 8.28
CA THR A 112 4.89 -10.23 9.08
C THR A 112 4.72 -11.55 9.82
N GLY A 113 3.49 -12.08 9.91
CA GLY A 113 3.18 -13.29 10.70
C GLY A 113 3.94 -14.53 10.25
N GLY A 114 4.36 -14.57 8.99
CA GLY A 114 5.14 -15.65 8.40
C GLY A 114 6.66 -15.47 8.45
N ASN A 115 7.21 -14.40 9.06
CA ASN A 115 8.65 -14.11 9.03
C ASN A 115 9.54 -15.27 9.47
N ALA A 116 9.10 -16.07 10.43
CA ALA A 116 9.89 -17.21 10.93
C ALA A 116 10.12 -18.30 9.88
N VAL A 117 9.26 -18.41 8.86
CA VAL A 117 9.42 -19.35 7.72
C VAL A 117 10.62 -18.99 6.86
N TYR A 118 11.07 -17.73 6.92
CA TYR A 118 12.22 -17.19 6.18
C TYR A 118 13.41 -16.93 7.10
N ALA A 119 13.57 -17.73 8.16
CA ALA A 119 14.66 -17.56 9.12
C ALA A 119 16.06 -17.77 8.50
N ASP A 120 16.14 -18.43 7.36
CA ASP A 120 17.35 -18.66 6.55
C ASP A 120 17.67 -17.51 5.57
N ALA A 121 16.75 -16.57 5.37
CA ALA A 121 16.95 -15.36 4.56
C ALA A 121 17.50 -14.22 5.41
N PHE A 122 18.27 -13.30 4.78
CA PHE A 122 18.70 -12.06 5.41
C PHE A 122 17.53 -11.05 5.40
N LYS A 123 17.06 -10.68 6.59
CA LYS A 123 15.87 -9.86 6.78
C LYS A 123 16.23 -8.38 6.89
N ILE A 124 15.52 -7.54 6.12
CA ILE A 124 15.72 -6.09 6.07
C ILE A 124 14.37 -5.39 6.31
N GLY A 125 14.38 -4.33 7.09
CA GLY A 125 13.20 -3.48 7.33
C GLY A 125 13.59 -2.10 7.82
N HIS A 126 12.66 -1.15 7.79
CA HIS A 126 12.89 0.18 8.33
C HIS A 126 13.12 0.12 9.87
N GLU A 127 13.85 1.10 10.45
CA GLU A 127 14.09 1.10 11.92
C GLU A 127 12.79 1.17 12.73
N ASN A 128 11.80 1.93 12.27
CA ASN A 128 10.47 1.99 12.90
C ASN A 128 9.73 0.65 12.80
N TYR A 129 9.93 -0.11 11.70
CA TYR A 129 9.43 -1.49 11.57
C TYR A 129 9.97 -2.37 12.70
N ARG A 130 11.29 -2.36 12.89
CA ARG A 130 11.93 -3.15 13.94
C ARG A 130 11.42 -2.76 15.34
N THR A 131 11.28 -1.46 15.59
CA THR A 131 10.76 -0.93 16.86
C THR A 131 9.31 -1.38 17.10
N SER A 132 8.44 -1.31 16.10
CA SER A 132 7.04 -1.75 16.18
C SER A 132 6.94 -3.26 16.37
N LEU A 133 7.71 -4.03 15.61
CA LEU A 133 7.70 -5.49 15.71
C LEU A 133 8.23 -5.97 17.07
N LEU A 134 9.25 -5.32 17.66
CA LEU A 134 9.72 -5.62 19.02
C LEU A 134 8.61 -5.48 20.07
N LYS A 135 7.74 -4.47 19.92
CA LYS A 135 6.57 -4.30 20.81
C LYS A 135 5.58 -5.45 20.66
N LEU A 136 5.32 -5.90 19.42
CA LEU A 136 4.43 -7.04 19.17
C LEU A 136 5.02 -8.35 19.71
N LEU A 137 6.33 -8.52 19.62
CA LEU A 137 7.04 -9.74 20.03
C LEU A 137 7.51 -9.74 21.49
N GLN A 138 6.95 -8.89 22.36
CA GLN A 138 7.44 -8.77 23.76
C GLN A 138 7.45 -10.11 24.50
N LYS A 139 6.47 -10.97 24.26
CA LYS A 139 6.31 -12.28 24.92
C LYS A 139 7.07 -13.43 24.23
N GLU A 140 7.69 -13.17 23.07
CA GLU A 140 8.47 -14.16 22.35
C GLU A 140 9.81 -14.43 23.02
N SER A 141 10.31 -15.67 22.89
CA SER A 141 11.68 -16.03 23.29
C SER A 141 12.73 -15.25 22.48
N ALA A 142 13.96 -15.19 22.95
CA ALA A 142 15.07 -14.57 22.23
C ALA A 142 15.28 -15.20 20.84
N GLU A 143 15.15 -16.53 20.73
CA GLU A 143 15.25 -17.26 19.46
C GLU A 143 14.05 -16.93 18.54
N GLY A 144 12.83 -16.88 19.06
CA GLY A 144 11.64 -16.48 18.30
C GLY A 144 11.78 -15.08 17.74
N LYS A 145 12.26 -14.13 18.55
CA LYS A 145 12.56 -12.76 18.11
C LYS A 145 13.60 -12.75 16.99
N ARG A 146 14.70 -13.50 17.13
CA ARG A 146 15.75 -13.57 16.14
C ARG A 146 15.25 -14.07 14.78
N LYS A 147 14.33 -15.04 14.77
CA LYS A 147 13.74 -15.57 13.52
C LYS A 147 12.86 -14.55 12.81
N LYS A 148 12.25 -13.62 13.53
CA LYS A 148 11.22 -12.70 13.02
C LYS A 148 11.73 -11.28 12.76
N LEU A 149 12.68 -10.80 13.56
CA LEU A 149 13.22 -9.44 13.46
C LEU A 149 14.14 -9.26 12.25
N PRO A 150 14.25 -8.03 11.71
CA PRO A 150 15.23 -7.73 10.67
C PRO A 150 16.64 -7.86 11.20
N ASP A 151 17.53 -8.41 10.38
CA ASP A 151 18.97 -8.50 10.62
C ASP A 151 19.65 -7.16 10.35
N GLN A 152 19.09 -6.38 9.41
CA GLN A 152 19.53 -5.02 9.08
C GLN A 152 18.34 -4.05 9.04
N THR A 153 18.58 -2.83 9.55
CA THR A 153 17.63 -1.72 9.44
C THR A 153 18.24 -0.57 8.61
N PHE A 154 17.33 0.28 8.08
CA PHE A 154 17.69 1.50 7.37
C PHE A 154 16.67 2.60 7.74
N ASN A 155 16.98 3.89 7.40
CA ASN A 155 16.12 5.03 7.75
C ASN A 155 15.43 5.65 6.52
N GLU A 156 16.16 5.94 5.46
CA GLU A 156 15.58 6.62 4.29
C GLU A 156 15.54 5.71 3.07
N ARG A 157 16.71 5.16 2.71
CA ARG A 157 16.87 4.30 1.54
C ARG A 157 18.00 3.29 1.76
N LEU A 158 17.77 2.09 1.25
CA LEU A 158 18.79 1.08 1.10
C LEU A 158 18.74 0.55 -0.33
N THR A 159 19.89 0.35 -0.95
CA THR A 159 20.00 -0.25 -2.27
C THR A 159 20.70 -1.60 -2.16
N LEU A 160 20.08 -2.62 -2.74
CA LEU A 160 20.64 -3.95 -2.91
C LEU A 160 20.99 -4.17 -4.37
N TYR A 161 22.08 -4.87 -4.61
CA TYR A 161 22.44 -5.38 -5.93
C TYR A 161 22.34 -6.90 -5.90
N LEU A 162 21.49 -7.48 -6.74
CA LEU A 162 21.24 -8.92 -6.79
C LEU A 162 20.96 -9.35 -8.23
N GLY A 163 21.81 -10.26 -8.75
CA GLY A 163 21.68 -10.77 -10.12
C GLY A 163 21.73 -9.68 -11.19
N GLY A 164 22.61 -8.70 -10.99
CA GLY A 164 22.79 -7.54 -11.89
C GLY A 164 21.68 -6.49 -11.79
N LYS A 165 20.70 -6.65 -10.89
CA LYS A 165 19.59 -5.68 -10.69
C LYS A 165 19.88 -4.76 -9.51
N GLU A 166 19.57 -3.46 -9.71
CA GLU A 166 19.49 -2.49 -8.63
C GLU A 166 18.08 -2.53 -8.02
N ILE A 167 17.99 -2.83 -6.72
CA ILE A 167 16.74 -2.94 -5.98
C ILE A 167 16.78 -1.90 -4.86
N GLN A 168 15.93 -0.88 -4.96
CA GLN A 168 15.85 0.21 -4.00
C GLN A 168 14.73 -0.08 -2.99
N ILE A 169 15.06 -0.04 -1.70
CA ILE A 169 14.10 -0.10 -0.59
C ILE A 169 13.99 1.30 -0.04
N ILE A 170 12.80 1.91 -0.12
CA ILE A 170 12.60 3.34 0.07
C ILE A 170 11.54 3.57 1.13
N TYR A 171 11.87 4.37 2.14
CA TYR A 171 10.91 4.95 3.08
C TYR A 171 10.48 6.32 2.57
N LEU A 172 9.20 6.48 2.22
CA LEU A 172 8.65 7.74 1.72
C LEU A 172 7.92 8.56 2.81
N GLY A 173 8.17 8.24 4.05
CA GLY A 173 7.47 8.84 5.18
C GLY A 173 6.41 7.92 5.78
N LYS A 174 5.67 8.44 6.75
CA LYS A 174 4.54 7.70 7.34
C LYS A 174 3.43 7.53 6.30
N ALA A 175 2.68 6.43 6.39
CA ALA A 175 1.53 6.19 5.53
C ALA A 175 0.45 5.39 6.28
N HIS A 176 0.26 4.11 5.99
CA HIS A 176 -0.63 3.21 6.72
C HIS A 176 -0.12 2.95 8.14
N SER A 177 1.19 2.94 8.32
CA SER A 177 1.90 2.90 9.59
C SER A 177 3.01 3.97 9.64
N GLN A 178 3.79 3.98 10.72
CA GLN A 178 4.98 4.82 10.80
C GLN A 178 6.22 4.21 10.12
N ALA A 179 6.11 3.03 9.52
CA ALA A 179 7.24 2.25 9.05
C ALA A 179 7.12 1.78 7.60
N ASP A 180 6.10 2.26 6.86
CA ASP A 180 5.82 1.74 5.54
C ASP A 180 6.92 2.10 4.55
N THR A 181 7.36 1.08 3.83
CA THR A 181 8.40 1.18 2.82
C THR A 181 7.93 0.56 1.51
N MET A 182 8.63 0.87 0.45
CA MET A 182 8.38 0.27 -0.86
C MET A 182 9.67 -0.29 -1.43
N VAL A 183 9.52 -1.24 -2.35
CA VAL A 183 10.63 -1.82 -3.10
C VAL A 183 10.48 -1.42 -4.56
N PHE A 184 11.48 -0.73 -5.10
CA PHE A 184 11.49 -0.24 -6.47
C PHE A 184 12.69 -0.79 -7.24
N VAL A 185 12.44 -1.30 -8.45
CA VAL A 185 13.49 -1.73 -9.39
C VAL A 185 13.47 -0.78 -10.58
N PRO A 186 14.40 0.20 -10.64
CA PRO A 186 14.37 1.27 -11.63
C PRO A 186 14.46 0.80 -13.08
N GLU A 187 15.37 -0.14 -13.36
CA GLU A 187 15.60 -0.67 -14.72
C GLU A 187 14.35 -1.37 -15.26
N ASP A 188 13.67 -2.16 -14.42
CA ASP A 188 12.48 -2.90 -14.79
C ASP A 188 11.18 -2.12 -14.57
N ARG A 189 11.25 -0.91 -14.01
CA ARG A 189 10.16 0.04 -13.82
C ARG A 189 8.97 -0.56 -13.05
N ILE A 190 9.27 -1.36 -12.00
CA ILE A 190 8.28 -2.00 -11.13
C ILE A 190 8.48 -1.58 -9.66
N ALA A 191 7.39 -1.24 -8.98
CA ALA A 191 7.38 -0.86 -7.58
C ALA A 191 6.37 -1.69 -6.80
N TYR A 192 6.80 -2.31 -5.70
CA TYR A 192 5.96 -3.00 -4.72
C TYR A 192 5.73 -2.05 -3.55
N LEU A 193 4.47 -1.69 -3.30
CA LEU A 193 4.12 -0.59 -2.40
C LEU A 193 3.65 -1.05 -1.00
N GLY A 194 3.57 -2.36 -0.75
CA GLY A 194 3.06 -2.86 0.53
C GLY A 194 1.72 -2.23 0.91
N GLU A 195 1.49 -1.99 2.18
CA GLU A 195 0.25 -1.40 2.68
C GLU A 195 0.03 0.07 2.30
N THR A 196 0.99 0.71 1.62
CA THR A 196 0.81 2.06 1.08
C THR A 196 -0.20 2.09 -0.07
N PHE A 197 -0.50 0.95 -0.70
CA PHE A 197 -1.43 0.87 -1.83
C PHE A 197 -2.48 -0.25 -1.68
N TYR A 198 -3.75 0.16 -1.75
CA TYR A 198 -4.94 -0.69 -1.84
C TYR A 198 -5.56 -0.54 -3.23
N ASN A 199 -5.67 -1.62 -4.00
CA ASN A 199 -6.32 -1.61 -5.31
C ASN A 199 -7.67 -2.32 -5.26
N ASP A 200 -8.75 -1.64 -5.65
CA ASP A 200 -10.13 -2.15 -5.61
C ASP A 200 -10.61 -2.58 -4.21
N GLU A 201 -10.01 -2.03 -3.17
CA GLU A 201 -10.43 -2.20 -1.77
C GLU A 201 -10.52 -0.83 -1.09
N PHE A 202 -11.46 -0.68 -0.15
CA PHE A 202 -11.51 0.52 0.69
C PHE A 202 -10.41 0.42 1.77
N PRO A 203 -9.55 1.45 1.92
CA PRO A 203 -8.41 1.37 2.83
C PRO A 203 -8.83 1.27 4.30
N TYR A 204 -8.15 0.41 5.05
CA TYR A 204 -8.35 0.25 6.49
C TYR A 204 -7.41 1.19 7.26
N ILE A 205 -7.92 2.33 7.73
CA ILE A 205 -7.12 3.42 8.29
C ILE A 205 -7.18 3.40 9.83
N SER A 206 -6.74 2.34 10.49
CA SER A 206 -6.79 2.26 11.96
C SER A 206 -5.67 3.04 12.67
N GLU A 207 -4.47 3.03 12.10
CA GLU A 207 -3.26 3.67 12.62
C GLU A 207 -2.66 4.70 11.66
N GLY A 208 -3.18 4.79 10.44
CA GLY A 208 -2.64 5.58 9.34
C GLY A 208 -2.51 7.08 9.63
N TYR A 209 -1.63 7.71 8.91
CA TYR A 209 -1.32 9.13 8.92
C TYR A 209 -1.87 9.74 7.64
N SER A 210 -3.11 10.19 7.66
CA SER A 210 -3.87 10.48 6.45
C SER A 210 -3.22 11.49 5.52
N TYR A 211 -2.60 12.55 6.07
CA TYR A 211 -1.90 13.56 5.28
C TYR A 211 -0.58 13.04 4.71
N ASP A 212 0.22 12.40 5.55
CA ASP A 212 1.53 11.86 5.13
C ASP A 212 1.35 10.72 4.13
N TRP A 213 0.27 9.93 4.27
CA TRP A 213 -0.04 8.85 3.33
C TRP A 213 -0.35 9.36 1.93
N LEU A 214 -1.11 10.45 1.80
CA LEU A 214 -1.33 11.11 0.51
C LEU A 214 0.00 11.51 -0.14
N ARG A 215 0.92 12.09 0.63
CA ARG A 215 2.26 12.46 0.14
C ARG A 215 3.13 11.26 -0.23
N ALA A 216 3.04 10.17 0.55
CA ALA A 216 3.76 8.94 0.24
C ALA A 216 3.30 8.34 -1.11
N ILE A 217 1.98 8.38 -1.40
CA ILE A 217 1.43 7.95 -2.70
C ILE A 217 1.91 8.88 -3.82
N GLU A 218 1.89 10.18 -3.62
CA GLU A 218 2.39 11.17 -4.61
C GLU A 218 3.88 10.95 -4.92
N ALA A 219 4.69 10.71 -3.89
CA ALA A 219 6.10 10.40 -4.05
C ALA A 219 6.33 9.04 -4.75
N ALA A 220 5.50 8.03 -4.46
CA ALA A 220 5.54 6.76 -5.17
C ALA A 220 5.15 6.93 -6.65
N GLU A 221 4.12 7.72 -6.94
CA GLU A 221 3.69 7.99 -8.32
C GLU A 221 4.76 8.74 -9.14
N ALA A 222 5.58 9.57 -8.47
CA ALA A 222 6.70 10.28 -9.09
C ALA A 222 7.85 9.35 -9.49
N LEU A 223 7.92 8.12 -8.97
CA LEU A 223 8.84 7.10 -9.44
C LEU A 223 8.51 6.76 -10.91
N LYS A 224 9.55 6.51 -11.69
CA LYS A 224 9.41 6.11 -13.11
C LYS A 224 9.00 4.63 -13.22
N ALA A 225 8.05 4.16 -12.42
CA ALA A 225 7.51 2.82 -12.50
C ALA A 225 6.38 2.74 -13.54
N ASP A 226 6.26 1.61 -14.22
CA ASP A 226 5.13 1.30 -15.10
C ASP A 226 4.11 0.41 -14.38
N ILE A 227 4.56 -0.38 -13.40
CA ILE A 227 3.75 -1.29 -12.62
C ILE A 227 3.89 -0.93 -11.15
N PHE A 228 2.76 -0.68 -10.49
CA PHE A 228 2.66 -0.50 -9.05
C PHE A 228 1.94 -1.69 -8.45
N VAL A 229 2.65 -2.52 -7.68
CA VAL A 229 2.08 -3.71 -7.05
C VAL A 229 1.47 -3.34 -5.71
N PRO A 230 0.15 -3.53 -5.53
CA PRO A 230 -0.52 -3.21 -4.28
C PRO A 230 -0.22 -4.24 -3.19
N GLY A 231 -0.23 -3.82 -1.92
CA GLY A 231 -0.21 -4.74 -0.77
C GLY A 231 -1.58 -5.37 -0.52
N HIS A 232 -2.64 -4.67 -0.92
CA HIS A 232 -4.02 -5.16 -0.82
C HIS A 232 -4.76 -5.03 -2.14
N GLY A 233 -5.73 -5.91 -2.35
CA GLY A 233 -6.57 -5.90 -3.53
C GLY A 233 -6.00 -6.67 -4.70
N PHE A 234 -6.71 -6.64 -5.81
CA PHE A 234 -6.39 -7.41 -6.99
C PHE A 234 -5.64 -6.56 -8.02
N LEU A 235 -4.89 -7.23 -8.88
CA LEU A 235 -4.22 -6.59 -10.00
C LEU A 235 -5.18 -6.44 -11.18
N PRO A 236 -5.09 -5.34 -11.94
CA PRO A 236 -5.77 -5.24 -13.23
C PRO A 236 -5.16 -6.22 -14.22
N LYS A 237 -5.98 -6.76 -15.14
CA LYS A 237 -5.48 -7.63 -16.24
C LYS A 237 -4.44 -6.92 -17.10
N ASN A 238 -4.63 -5.63 -17.35
CA ASN A 238 -3.61 -4.78 -17.95
C ASN A 238 -2.81 -4.11 -16.82
N LEU A 239 -1.60 -4.56 -16.56
CA LEU A 239 -0.75 -4.06 -15.47
C LEU A 239 -0.38 -2.57 -15.57
N LYS A 240 -0.50 -1.94 -16.76
CA LYS A 240 -0.32 -0.49 -16.91
C LYS A 240 -1.41 0.30 -16.17
N ASP A 241 -2.56 -0.31 -15.92
CA ASP A 241 -3.68 0.32 -15.22
C ASP A 241 -3.46 0.39 -13.70
N THR A 242 -2.40 -0.23 -13.16
CA THR A 242 -2.06 -0.15 -11.72
C THR A 242 -1.80 1.28 -11.27
N ARG A 243 -1.28 2.16 -12.14
CA ARG A 243 -1.15 3.60 -11.86
C ARG A 243 -2.51 4.28 -11.64
N ALA A 244 -3.51 3.92 -12.45
CA ALA A 244 -4.87 4.43 -12.27
C ALA A 244 -5.47 3.95 -10.94
N GLY A 245 -5.21 2.68 -10.56
CA GLY A 245 -5.58 2.15 -9.26
C GLY A 245 -4.94 2.91 -8.09
N LEU A 246 -3.64 3.24 -8.20
CA LEU A 246 -2.92 4.02 -7.20
C LEU A 246 -3.51 5.42 -7.02
N ARG A 247 -3.83 6.11 -8.12
CA ARG A 247 -4.54 7.39 -8.10
C ARG A 247 -5.91 7.28 -7.47
N GLY A 248 -6.58 6.18 -7.73
CA GLY A 248 -7.85 5.88 -7.12
C GLY A 248 -7.77 5.73 -5.62
N HIS A 249 -6.81 5.02 -5.13
CA HIS A 249 -6.57 4.93 -3.71
C HIS A 249 -6.30 6.32 -3.10
N TRP A 250 -5.44 7.11 -3.73
CA TRP A 250 -5.18 8.50 -3.30
C TRP A 250 -6.48 9.30 -3.20
N GLN A 251 -7.37 9.18 -4.20
CA GLN A 251 -8.64 9.89 -4.20
C GLN A 251 -9.56 9.45 -3.06
N ILE A 252 -9.64 8.15 -2.75
CA ILE A 252 -10.41 7.64 -1.60
C ILE A 252 -9.90 8.27 -0.31
N LEU A 253 -8.59 8.23 -0.06
CA LEU A 253 -7.97 8.81 1.14
C LEU A 253 -8.26 10.31 1.25
N LYS A 254 -8.15 11.03 0.14
CA LYS A 254 -8.42 12.46 0.07
C LYS A 254 -9.88 12.76 0.40
N ASP A 255 -10.83 12.05 -0.20
CA ASP A 255 -12.25 12.27 0.00
C ASP A 255 -12.67 12.01 1.45
N VAL A 256 -12.15 10.92 2.06
CA VAL A 256 -12.41 10.64 3.49
C VAL A 256 -11.84 11.76 4.35
N ARG A 257 -10.59 12.16 4.12
CA ARG A 257 -9.93 13.22 4.88
C ARG A 257 -10.69 14.55 4.76
N ASP A 258 -11.06 14.96 3.54
CA ASP A 258 -11.77 16.21 3.29
C ASP A 258 -13.16 16.21 3.96
N ALA A 259 -13.86 15.07 3.91
CA ALA A 259 -15.16 14.92 4.57
C ALA A 259 -15.05 15.06 6.10
N VAL A 260 -14.06 14.42 6.72
CA VAL A 260 -13.80 14.53 8.16
C VAL A 260 -13.36 15.94 8.53
N GLN A 261 -12.48 16.56 7.75
CA GLN A 261 -12.02 17.93 7.99
C GLN A 261 -13.18 18.95 8.01
N LYS A 262 -14.19 18.77 7.15
CA LYS A 262 -15.41 19.58 7.16
C LYS A 262 -16.19 19.44 8.47
N GLN A 263 -16.27 18.25 9.06
CA GLN A 263 -16.94 18.05 10.34
C GLN A 263 -16.15 18.65 11.50
N VAL A 264 -14.82 18.44 11.53
CA VAL A 264 -13.94 19.06 12.53
C VAL A 264 -14.03 20.59 12.48
N ALA A 265 -14.04 21.18 11.28
CA ALA A 265 -14.19 22.64 11.10
C ALA A 265 -15.54 23.20 11.62
N ARG A 266 -16.57 22.35 11.74
CA ARG A 266 -17.88 22.70 12.33
C ARG A 266 -17.93 22.42 13.83
N GLY A 267 -16.86 21.94 14.44
CA GLY A 267 -16.81 21.58 15.85
C GLY A 267 -17.49 20.26 16.20
N ALA A 268 -17.78 19.40 15.21
CA ALA A 268 -18.42 18.11 15.43
C ALA A 268 -17.55 17.19 16.30
N ALA A 269 -18.14 16.54 17.28
CA ALA A 269 -17.49 15.48 18.05
C ALA A 269 -17.26 14.24 17.17
N GLU A 270 -16.36 13.34 17.61
CA GLU A 270 -15.96 12.14 16.84
C GLU A 270 -17.18 11.31 16.38
N ASP A 271 -18.13 11.02 17.32
CA ASP A 271 -19.34 10.23 16.99
C ASP A 271 -20.31 10.95 16.08
N GLU A 272 -20.36 12.28 16.13
CA GLU A 272 -21.16 13.11 15.22
C GLU A 272 -20.54 13.08 13.81
N ALA A 273 -19.22 13.17 13.72
CA ALA A 273 -18.51 13.06 12.44
C ALA A 273 -18.73 11.69 11.80
N VAL A 274 -18.69 10.59 12.59
CA VAL A 274 -18.99 9.23 12.09
C VAL A 274 -20.38 9.14 11.49
N LYS A 275 -21.40 9.73 12.12
CA LYS A 275 -22.78 9.71 11.61
C LYS A 275 -22.99 10.60 10.39
N ALA A 276 -22.18 11.66 10.26
CA ALA A 276 -22.37 12.69 9.23
C ALA A 276 -21.56 12.43 7.95
N VAL A 277 -20.46 11.65 8.05
CA VAL A 277 -19.61 11.38 6.89
C VAL A 277 -20.18 10.22 6.09
N GLU A 278 -20.62 10.51 4.88
CA GLU A 278 -21.05 9.53 3.90
C GLU A 278 -20.31 9.74 2.60
N LEU A 279 -19.85 8.63 2.00
CA LEU A 279 -19.15 8.59 0.72
C LEU A 279 -19.78 7.49 -0.16
N PRO A 280 -21.02 7.71 -0.64
CA PRO A 280 -21.82 6.68 -1.29
C PRO A 280 -21.19 6.11 -2.56
N GLN A 281 -20.31 6.87 -3.23
CA GLN A 281 -19.56 6.42 -4.40
C GLN A 281 -18.65 5.23 -4.10
N TYR A 282 -18.32 4.98 -2.82
CA TYR A 282 -17.42 3.89 -2.38
C TYR A 282 -18.15 2.71 -1.73
N LYS A 283 -19.49 2.74 -1.62
CA LYS A 283 -20.30 1.65 -1.03
C LYS A 283 -20.15 0.30 -1.73
N LYS A 284 -19.65 0.31 -2.96
CA LYS A 284 -19.36 -0.92 -3.72
C LYS A 284 -18.20 -1.75 -3.13
N PHE A 285 -17.32 -1.14 -2.35
CA PHE A 285 -16.19 -1.87 -1.75
C PHE A 285 -16.65 -2.70 -0.55
N LYS A 286 -16.23 -3.95 -0.51
CA LYS A 286 -16.56 -4.88 0.58
C LYS A 286 -15.99 -4.34 1.91
N GLY A 287 -16.81 -4.34 2.97
CA GLY A 287 -16.41 -3.83 4.29
C GLY A 287 -16.39 -2.31 4.42
N TYR A 288 -16.94 -1.58 3.43
CA TYR A 288 -16.94 -0.12 3.37
C TYR A 288 -17.42 0.54 4.66
N GLU A 289 -18.59 0.17 5.19
CA GLU A 289 -19.18 0.85 6.35
C GLU A 289 -18.26 0.80 7.56
N ARG A 290 -17.72 -0.38 7.86
CA ARG A 290 -16.78 -0.56 8.98
C ARG A 290 -15.47 0.17 8.75
N ALA A 291 -14.92 0.10 7.55
CA ALA A 291 -13.66 0.74 7.22
C ALA A 291 -13.80 2.27 7.20
N LEU A 292 -14.94 2.81 6.72
CA LEU A 292 -15.23 4.23 6.78
C LEU A 292 -15.35 4.73 8.23
N GLU A 293 -16.07 4.03 9.09
CA GLU A 293 -16.18 4.41 10.51
C GLU A 293 -14.80 4.51 11.16
N ILE A 294 -13.95 3.49 10.97
CA ILE A 294 -12.59 3.45 11.51
C ILE A 294 -11.76 4.61 10.97
N ALA A 295 -11.84 4.87 9.67
CA ALA A 295 -11.12 5.96 9.01
C ALA A 295 -11.57 7.33 9.55
N VAL A 296 -12.87 7.56 9.69
CA VAL A 296 -13.41 8.81 10.24
C VAL A 296 -12.92 9.04 11.66
N ARG A 297 -13.00 8.05 12.55
CA ARG A 297 -12.49 8.15 13.92
C ARG A 297 -10.99 8.45 13.96
N ARG A 298 -10.20 7.74 13.17
CA ARG A 298 -8.75 7.93 13.14
C ARG A 298 -8.36 9.32 12.63
N ILE A 299 -8.97 9.76 11.51
CA ILE A 299 -8.67 11.07 10.92
C ILE A 299 -9.19 12.21 11.79
N HIS A 300 -10.35 12.05 12.43
CA HIS A 300 -10.87 13.04 13.38
C HIS A 300 -9.86 13.25 14.52
N ARG A 301 -9.33 12.19 15.13
CA ARG A 301 -8.30 12.26 16.18
C ARG A 301 -7.01 12.90 15.67
N GLU A 302 -6.59 12.57 14.45
CA GLU A 302 -5.41 13.17 13.81
C GLU A 302 -5.56 14.70 13.67
N LEU A 303 -6.75 15.15 13.23
CA LEU A 303 -7.03 16.57 12.98
C LEU A 303 -7.29 17.39 14.26
N THR A 304 -7.73 16.75 15.33
CA THR A 304 -8.05 17.40 16.63
C THR A 304 -6.94 17.25 17.66
N ALA A 305 -5.96 16.38 17.42
CA ALA A 305 -4.80 16.27 18.29
C ALA A 305 -4.06 17.60 18.33
N LYS A 306 -3.78 18.12 19.53
CA LYS A 306 -2.89 19.26 19.70
C LYS A 306 -1.54 18.85 19.11
N GLN A 307 -1.04 19.62 18.16
CA GLN A 307 0.34 19.46 17.72
C GLN A 307 1.26 19.64 18.92
N PRO A 308 2.24 18.74 19.13
CA PRO A 308 3.17 18.83 20.27
C PRO A 308 4.02 20.08 20.20
#